data_7303c26dc3577f4f6d07050d412641dd
#
_entry.id   7303c26dc3577f4f6d07050d412641dd
#
_cell.length_a   1.000
_cell.length_b   1.000
_cell.length_c   1.000
_cell.angle_alpha   90.00
_cell.angle_beta   90.00
_cell.angle_gamma   90.00
#
_symmetry.space_group_name_H-M   'P 1'
#
loop_
_entity.id
_entity.type
_entity.pdbx_description
1 polymer ?
#
loop_
_entity_poly.entity_id
_entity_poly.type
_entity_poly.pdbx_seq_one_letter_code
_entity_poly.pdbx_strand_id
1 'polypeptide(L)'
;MDATELAFTGLARQAEMVRAREVSPLELVELYLERIERIDPKLDAFRVVLGERALAEARQAEGRVGAGEDRPLLGVPVAVKDNLDLAGEFTGDGSAAHRGPVDRDSEQVRRLREAGAIIIGKTNLPELAIFPWTESEAFGKTRNPWNTDRSAGGSSGGSAAAVAAGLAAAGSASDGGGSIRIPAACCGLVGLKTQRGRVSLMPFPEHWHGLSVAGSVTRTVLDAAVWLDAVSGPASGDVDRAEPPARPFAESARTPPGRLRVMVSAKSPIPLVKVYGPAKEAVRETAEVLRSLGHEVIGRNPKYTDVRSSFLPRWLRGIADDANGMPDPERLEKRTRSLAGVGRRIGDRGLRRAREREARMTAKIAAIFDQCDVLVTPTIPHPPREVGRYDGRGWLWATMGAANTTPFTIPWNVTGQPAISVPAPSLHDGLPMGVTLVGRPHDESTLISLAAQLEAEVGWPDRRPPVD
;
A
#
# COMPACT_ATOMS: atom_id res chain seq x y z
N MET A 1 -19.24 -22.93 2.77
CA MET A 1 -17.89 -22.34 2.59
C MET A 1 -17.03 -22.85 3.71
N ASP A 2 -15.85 -23.38 3.46
CA ASP A 2 -14.94 -23.77 4.53
C ASP A 2 -14.22 -22.56 5.15
N ALA A 3 -13.55 -22.74 6.28
CA ALA A 3 -12.88 -21.68 7.03
C ALA A 3 -11.76 -21.01 6.20
N THR A 4 -11.04 -21.78 5.37
CA THR A 4 -10.00 -21.26 4.52
C THR A 4 -10.60 -20.40 3.40
N GLU A 5 -11.65 -20.88 2.73
CA GLU A 5 -12.34 -20.09 1.70
C GLU A 5 -12.87 -18.77 2.28
N LEU A 6 -13.48 -18.82 3.48
CA LEU A 6 -14.00 -17.63 4.16
C LEU A 6 -12.89 -16.59 4.44
N ALA A 7 -11.71 -17.03 4.89
CA ALA A 7 -10.58 -16.15 5.15
C ALA A 7 -10.06 -15.41 3.88
N PHE A 8 -10.33 -15.98 2.71
CA PHE A 8 -9.88 -15.42 1.43
C PHE A 8 -10.99 -14.72 0.61
N THR A 9 -12.23 -14.61 1.14
CA THR A 9 -13.33 -13.95 0.42
C THR A 9 -13.15 -12.44 0.23
N GLY A 10 -12.28 -11.79 1.00
CA GLY A 10 -12.01 -10.35 0.93
C GLY A 10 -13.02 -9.48 1.69
N LEU A 11 -12.67 -8.18 1.79
CA LEU A 11 -13.36 -7.20 2.63
C LEU A 11 -14.82 -6.98 2.21
N ALA A 12 -15.05 -6.73 0.93
CA ALA A 12 -16.37 -6.38 0.42
C ALA A 12 -17.36 -7.55 0.56
N ARG A 13 -16.93 -8.77 0.22
CA ARG A 13 -17.79 -9.95 0.33
C ARG A 13 -18.06 -10.30 1.79
N GLN A 14 -17.08 -10.19 2.69
CA GLN A 14 -17.33 -10.40 4.13
C GLN A 14 -18.32 -9.37 4.68
N ALA A 15 -18.23 -8.10 4.29
CA ALA A 15 -19.21 -7.09 4.69
C ALA A 15 -20.63 -7.42 4.20
N GLU A 16 -20.76 -7.92 2.96
CA GLU A 16 -22.04 -8.40 2.43
C GLU A 16 -22.58 -9.61 3.23
N MET A 17 -21.72 -10.57 3.54
CA MET A 17 -22.10 -11.78 4.30
C MET A 17 -22.54 -11.43 5.73
N VAL A 18 -21.85 -10.51 6.41
CA VAL A 18 -22.26 -10.02 7.74
C VAL A 18 -23.62 -9.33 7.67
N ARG A 19 -23.83 -8.45 6.68
CA ARG A 19 -25.10 -7.77 6.47
C ARG A 19 -26.25 -8.74 6.19
N ALA A 20 -25.97 -9.79 5.40
CA ALA A 20 -26.92 -10.87 5.09
C ALA A 20 -27.09 -11.88 6.25
N ARG A 21 -26.31 -11.76 7.33
CA ARG A 21 -26.24 -12.71 8.44
C ARG A 21 -25.85 -14.12 8.02
N GLU A 22 -25.07 -14.25 6.94
CA GLU A 22 -24.46 -15.51 6.48
C GLU A 22 -23.26 -15.92 7.35
N VAL A 23 -22.60 -14.93 7.98
CA VAL A 23 -21.51 -15.09 8.92
C VAL A 23 -21.60 -14.01 9.99
N SER A 24 -21.23 -14.33 11.24
CA SER A 24 -21.22 -13.34 12.31
C SER A 24 -19.87 -12.60 12.37
N PRO A 25 -19.84 -11.35 12.90
CA PRO A 25 -18.59 -10.67 13.24
C PRO A 25 -17.67 -11.49 14.16
N LEU A 26 -18.25 -12.23 15.12
CA LEU A 26 -17.49 -13.05 16.05
C LEU A 26 -16.79 -14.21 15.34
N GLU A 27 -17.50 -14.94 14.47
CA GLU A 27 -16.92 -16.01 13.65
C GLU A 27 -15.79 -15.52 12.77
N LEU A 28 -15.89 -14.33 12.17
CA LEU A 28 -14.82 -13.74 11.37
C LEU A 28 -13.58 -13.40 12.21
N VAL A 29 -13.77 -12.80 13.40
CA VAL A 29 -12.66 -12.45 14.28
C VAL A 29 -11.97 -13.70 14.80
N GLU A 30 -12.74 -14.72 15.27
CA GLU A 30 -12.20 -15.99 15.75
C GLU A 30 -11.41 -16.70 14.65
N LEU A 31 -11.94 -16.77 13.43
CA LEU A 31 -11.27 -17.34 12.26
C LEU A 31 -9.89 -16.68 12.02
N TYR A 32 -9.83 -15.35 12.01
CA TYR A 32 -8.58 -14.66 11.74
C TYR A 32 -7.60 -14.79 12.91
N LEU A 33 -8.04 -14.77 14.17
CA LEU A 33 -7.18 -14.98 15.33
C LEU A 33 -6.55 -16.36 15.33
N GLU A 34 -7.33 -17.43 15.06
CA GLU A 34 -6.81 -18.79 14.91
C GLU A 34 -5.77 -18.89 13.80
N ARG A 35 -6.04 -18.29 12.64
CA ARG A 35 -5.09 -18.27 11.52
C ARG A 35 -3.82 -17.49 11.83
N ILE A 36 -3.93 -16.34 12.52
CA ILE A 36 -2.77 -15.55 12.96
C ILE A 36 -1.91 -16.39 13.91
N GLU A 37 -2.48 -17.02 14.92
CA GLU A 37 -1.75 -17.86 15.86
C GLU A 37 -0.97 -18.99 15.17
N ARG A 38 -1.56 -19.62 14.16
CA ARG A 38 -0.96 -20.74 13.42
C ARG A 38 0.07 -20.31 12.37
N ILE A 39 -0.16 -19.23 11.67
CA ILE A 39 0.58 -18.87 10.45
C ILE A 39 1.57 -17.73 10.68
N ASP A 40 1.22 -16.71 11.46
CA ASP A 40 2.05 -15.51 11.63
C ASP A 40 3.44 -15.76 12.23
N PRO A 41 3.67 -16.79 13.07
CA PRO A 41 5.02 -17.15 13.50
C PRO A 41 6.00 -17.48 12.36
N LYS A 42 5.49 -17.86 11.17
CA LYS A 42 6.31 -18.09 9.96
C LYS A 42 6.55 -16.80 9.17
N LEU A 43 5.69 -15.78 9.34
CA LEU A 43 5.66 -14.58 8.49
C LEU A 43 6.15 -13.32 9.19
N ASP A 44 5.95 -13.19 10.49
CA ASP A 44 6.25 -11.97 11.26
C ASP A 44 5.56 -10.74 10.63
N ALA A 45 4.25 -10.86 10.35
CA ALA A 45 3.46 -9.83 9.74
C ALA A 45 2.89 -8.82 10.76
N PHE A 46 2.55 -9.29 11.96
CA PHE A 46 1.98 -8.45 13.03
C PHE A 46 3.04 -8.06 14.05
N ARG A 47 3.06 -6.78 14.42
CA ARG A 47 3.75 -6.31 15.62
C ARG A 47 2.96 -6.64 16.88
N VAL A 48 1.65 -6.47 16.83
CA VAL A 48 0.73 -6.81 17.92
C VAL A 48 -0.62 -7.25 17.37
N VAL A 49 -1.14 -8.30 17.96
CA VAL A 49 -2.51 -8.80 17.73
C VAL A 49 -3.38 -8.33 18.90
N LEU A 50 -4.54 -7.74 18.59
CA LEU A 50 -5.46 -7.13 19.56
C LEU A 50 -6.66 -8.06 19.83
N GLY A 51 -6.39 -9.35 20.07
CA GLY A 51 -7.40 -10.41 20.10
C GLY A 51 -8.54 -10.15 21.08
N GLU A 52 -8.26 -9.84 22.34
CA GLU A 52 -9.31 -9.59 23.36
C GLU A 52 -10.18 -8.39 22.98
N ARG A 53 -9.56 -7.31 22.50
CA ARG A 53 -10.27 -6.11 22.04
C ARG A 53 -11.13 -6.43 20.81
N ALA A 54 -10.58 -7.13 19.83
CA ALA A 54 -11.30 -7.51 18.61
C ALA A 54 -12.50 -8.40 18.90
N LEU A 55 -12.37 -9.37 19.81
CA LEU A 55 -13.49 -10.22 20.26
C LEU A 55 -14.58 -9.42 20.98
N ALA A 56 -14.21 -8.46 21.81
CA ALA A 56 -15.17 -7.57 22.48
C ALA A 56 -15.90 -6.66 21.46
N GLU A 57 -15.18 -6.08 20.50
CA GLU A 57 -15.76 -5.27 19.42
C GLU A 57 -16.65 -6.12 18.50
N ALA A 58 -16.30 -7.41 18.24
CA ALA A 58 -17.10 -8.33 17.44
C ALA A 58 -18.47 -8.63 18.08
N ARG A 59 -18.50 -8.91 19.39
CA ARG A 59 -19.77 -9.11 20.13
C ARG A 59 -20.65 -7.87 20.10
N GLN A 60 -20.08 -6.67 20.18
CA GLN A 60 -20.82 -5.41 20.02
C GLN A 60 -21.37 -5.27 18.60
N ALA A 61 -20.55 -5.61 17.59
CA ALA A 61 -20.98 -5.56 16.19
C ALA A 61 -22.14 -6.54 15.90
N GLU A 62 -22.15 -7.75 16.50
CA GLU A 62 -23.29 -8.66 16.39
C GLU A 62 -24.60 -8.02 16.88
N GLY A 63 -24.56 -7.35 18.03
CA GLY A 63 -25.72 -6.61 18.54
C GLY A 63 -26.21 -5.54 17.57
N ARG A 64 -25.29 -4.83 16.94
CA ARG A 64 -25.56 -3.77 15.94
C ARG A 64 -26.15 -4.34 14.64
N VAL A 65 -25.60 -5.47 14.15
CA VAL A 65 -26.17 -6.23 13.01
C VAL A 65 -27.58 -6.71 13.33
N GLY A 66 -27.77 -7.24 14.55
CA GLY A 66 -29.09 -7.67 15.05
C GLY A 66 -30.11 -6.52 15.07
N ALA A 67 -29.69 -5.32 15.42
CA ALA A 67 -30.50 -4.10 15.43
C ALA A 67 -30.75 -3.50 14.02
N GLY A 68 -30.17 -4.10 12.96
CA GLY A 68 -30.34 -3.64 11.58
C GLY A 68 -29.48 -2.41 11.22
N GLU A 69 -28.39 -2.15 11.96
CA GLU A 69 -27.47 -1.07 11.61
C GLU A 69 -26.75 -1.39 10.30
N ASP A 70 -26.79 -0.45 9.35
CA ASP A 70 -26.14 -0.58 8.04
C ASP A 70 -24.91 0.34 7.97
N ARG A 71 -23.72 -0.23 8.17
CA ARG A 71 -22.44 0.43 7.90
C ARG A 71 -21.62 -0.40 6.90
N PRO A 72 -20.82 0.25 6.05
CA PRO A 72 -20.19 -0.42 4.92
C PRO A 72 -19.21 -1.54 5.31
N LEU A 73 -18.59 -1.48 6.49
CA LEU A 73 -17.61 -2.45 6.98
C LEU A 73 -17.99 -3.08 8.33
N LEU A 74 -19.28 -3.02 8.71
CA LEU A 74 -19.73 -3.47 10.02
C LEU A 74 -19.30 -4.92 10.32
N GLY A 75 -18.48 -5.09 11.35
CA GLY A 75 -18.05 -6.38 11.84
C GLY A 75 -16.92 -7.07 11.04
N VAL A 76 -16.34 -6.40 10.04
CA VAL A 76 -15.26 -7.00 9.23
C VAL A 76 -13.88 -6.72 9.85
N PRO A 77 -13.07 -7.78 10.12
CA PRO A 77 -11.74 -7.62 10.69
C PRO A 77 -10.71 -7.11 9.67
N VAL A 78 -9.99 -6.03 10.03
CA VAL A 78 -8.94 -5.43 9.22
C VAL A 78 -7.67 -5.21 10.03
N ALA A 79 -6.52 -5.20 9.35
CA ALA A 79 -5.24 -4.89 9.94
C ALA A 79 -4.82 -3.43 9.66
N VAL A 80 -4.15 -2.78 10.59
CA VAL A 80 -3.60 -1.44 10.39
C VAL A 80 -2.09 -1.44 10.47
N LYS A 81 -1.45 -0.72 9.57
CA LYS A 81 0.01 -0.55 9.57
C LYS A 81 0.44 0.21 10.83
N ASP A 82 1.53 -0.22 11.45
CA ASP A 82 1.99 0.30 12.74
C ASP A 82 2.69 1.67 12.67
N ASN A 83 2.33 2.48 11.67
CA ASN A 83 2.58 3.92 11.61
C ASN A 83 1.28 4.74 11.67
N LEU A 84 0.16 4.10 11.95
CA LEU A 84 -1.12 4.76 12.21
C LEU A 84 -1.42 4.69 13.71
N ASP A 85 -1.82 5.81 14.28
CA ASP A 85 -2.24 5.90 15.66
C ASP A 85 -3.56 5.16 15.87
N LEU A 86 -3.59 4.33 16.91
CA LEU A 86 -4.75 3.63 17.43
C LEU A 86 -4.86 3.91 18.93
N ALA A 87 -5.92 4.54 19.36
CA ALA A 87 -6.14 4.93 20.76
C ALA A 87 -5.96 3.76 21.73
N GLY A 88 -5.17 3.97 22.77
CA GLY A 88 -4.79 2.96 23.76
C GLY A 88 -3.55 2.14 23.43
N GLU A 89 -3.06 2.22 22.17
CA GLU A 89 -1.88 1.51 21.72
C GLU A 89 -0.72 2.47 21.41
N PHE A 90 0.53 1.99 21.50
CA PHE A 90 1.64 2.78 20.98
C PHE A 90 1.80 2.57 19.47
N THR A 91 2.32 3.59 18.82
CA THR A 91 2.69 3.51 17.39
C THR A 91 4.18 3.23 17.32
N GLY A 92 4.52 2.03 16.78
CA GLY A 92 5.89 1.51 16.80
C GLY A 92 6.79 2.12 15.75
N ASP A 93 6.25 2.52 14.58
CA ASP A 93 7.03 3.01 13.43
C ASP A 93 8.22 2.12 13.07
N GLY A 94 8.13 0.81 13.35
CA GLY A 94 9.22 -0.15 13.14
C GLY A 94 10.45 0.09 14.02
N SER A 95 10.35 0.87 15.10
CA SER A 95 11.48 1.39 15.87
C SER A 95 11.40 1.06 17.36
N ALA A 96 12.57 0.84 17.98
CA ALA A 96 12.71 0.82 19.43
C ALA A 96 12.60 2.21 20.07
N ALA A 97 12.63 3.28 19.28
CA ALA A 97 12.52 4.67 19.74
C ALA A 97 11.07 5.17 19.81
N HIS A 98 10.08 4.27 19.74
CA HIS A 98 8.65 4.58 19.69
C HIS A 98 8.17 5.38 20.91
N ARG A 99 7.06 6.08 20.73
CA ARG A 99 6.33 6.78 21.78
C ARG A 99 5.49 5.80 22.61
N GLY A 100 5.07 6.21 23.77
CA GLY A 100 4.07 5.50 24.57
C GLY A 100 2.70 5.44 23.87
N PRO A 101 1.68 4.83 24.54
CA PRO A 101 0.32 4.77 24.03
C PRO A 101 -0.23 6.16 23.67
N VAL A 102 -1.04 6.21 22.62
CA VAL A 102 -1.68 7.44 22.13
C VAL A 102 -3.13 7.50 22.58
N ASP A 103 -3.68 8.72 22.75
CA ASP A 103 -5.05 8.93 23.23
C ASP A 103 -6.09 8.98 22.12
N ARG A 104 -5.66 9.08 20.86
CA ARG A 104 -6.55 9.29 19.70
C ARG A 104 -6.15 8.43 18.53
N ASP A 105 -7.18 8.03 17.77
CA ASP A 105 -7.00 7.39 16.47
C ASP A 105 -6.49 8.42 15.44
N SER A 106 -5.61 7.97 14.52
CA SER A 106 -5.39 8.69 13.27
C SER A 106 -6.69 8.76 12.46
N GLU A 107 -6.81 9.75 11.57
CA GLU A 107 -8.06 9.98 10.84
C GLU A 107 -8.49 8.76 10.01
N GLN A 108 -7.55 8.04 9.42
CA GLN A 108 -7.87 6.81 8.67
C GLN A 108 -8.43 5.71 9.59
N VAL A 109 -7.83 5.50 10.77
CA VAL A 109 -8.32 4.51 11.76
C VAL A 109 -9.70 4.91 12.28
N ARG A 110 -9.90 6.20 12.60
CA ARG A 110 -11.19 6.72 13.04
C ARG A 110 -12.30 6.43 12.02
N ARG A 111 -12.04 6.69 10.73
CA ARG A 111 -13.01 6.44 9.65
C ARG A 111 -13.30 4.95 9.44
N LEU A 112 -12.29 4.10 9.52
CA LEU A 112 -12.50 2.65 9.47
C LEU A 112 -13.42 2.17 10.59
N ARG A 113 -13.20 2.64 11.82
CA ARG A 113 -14.07 2.30 12.96
C ARG A 113 -15.48 2.88 12.81
N GLU A 114 -15.60 4.09 12.27
CA GLU A 114 -16.91 4.67 11.94
C GLU A 114 -17.64 3.88 10.85
N ALA A 115 -16.90 3.34 9.87
CA ALA A 115 -17.45 2.42 8.89
C ALA A 115 -17.85 1.05 9.48
N GLY A 116 -17.46 0.77 10.72
CA GLY A 116 -17.79 -0.45 11.46
C GLY A 116 -16.74 -1.54 11.41
N ALA A 117 -15.56 -1.29 10.84
CA ALA A 117 -14.47 -2.26 10.80
C ALA A 117 -13.90 -2.54 12.20
N ILE A 118 -13.47 -3.77 12.43
CA ILE A 118 -12.81 -4.23 13.66
C ILE A 118 -11.30 -4.26 13.42
N ILE A 119 -10.53 -3.57 14.25
CA ILE A 119 -9.07 -3.57 14.13
C ILE A 119 -8.51 -4.78 14.86
N ILE A 120 -8.04 -5.79 14.09
CA ILE A 120 -7.55 -7.05 14.65
C ILE A 120 -6.09 -6.99 15.13
N GLY A 121 -5.30 -6.04 14.62
CA GLY A 121 -3.91 -5.88 15.01
C GLY A 121 -3.18 -4.80 14.22
N LYS A 122 -1.93 -4.52 14.63
CA LYS A 122 -1.03 -3.59 13.97
C LYS A 122 0.11 -4.36 13.29
N THR A 123 0.36 -4.06 12.02
CA THR A 123 1.28 -4.81 11.15
C THR A 123 2.65 -4.16 11.04
N ASN A 124 3.66 -5.00 10.88
CA ASN A 124 5.07 -4.61 10.80
C ASN A 124 5.39 -3.71 9.59
N LEU A 125 6.40 -2.88 9.79
CA LEU A 125 7.02 -2.00 8.79
C LEU A 125 8.51 -1.83 9.12
N PRO A 126 9.39 -1.42 8.18
CA PRO A 126 10.75 -1.04 8.50
C PRO A 126 10.78 0.26 9.29
N GLU A 127 11.83 0.50 10.04
CA GLU A 127 11.97 1.70 10.86
C GLU A 127 11.66 2.98 10.05
N LEU A 128 10.75 3.82 10.61
CA LEU A 128 10.23 5.07 10.01
C LEU A 128 9.71 4.91 8.57
N ALA A 129 9.29 3.72 8.19
CA ALA A 129 8.80 3.40 6.84
C ALA A 129 9.79 3.70 5.70
N ILE A 130 11.10 3.79 5.96
CA ILE A 130 12.12 4.33 5.05
C ILE A 130 12.40 3.43 3.85
N PHE A 131 12.36 2.09 4.02
CA PHE A 131 12.86 1.13 3.04
C PHE A 131 11.75 0.33 2.34
N PRO A 132 11.98 -0.13 1.08
CA PRO A 132 11.04 -0.96 0.32
C PRO A 132 11.13 -2.47 0.67
N TRP A 133 11.47 -2.80 1.90
CA TRP A 133 11.41 -4.12 2.55
C TRP A 133 11.03 -3.92 4.01
N THR A 134 10.35 -4.90 4.59
CA THR A 134 9.83 -4.82 5.96
C THR A 134 10.72 -5.64 6.89
N GLU A 135 11.78 -4.99 7.36
CA GLU A 135 12.77 -5.54 8.27
C GLU A 135 13.22 -4.44 9.23
N SER A 136 13.14 -4.67 10.53
CA SER A 136 13.63 -3.77 11.57
C SER A 136 14.41 -4.53 12.65
N GLU A 137 15.34 -3.84 13.31
CA GLU A 137 16.08 -4.41 14.45
C GLU A 137 15.17 -4.62 15.65
N ALA A 138 14.10 -3.81 15.77
CA ALA A 138 13.19 -3.85 16.91
C ALA A 138 12.12 -4.94 16.83
N PHE A 139 11.59 -5.20 15.62
CA PHE A 139 10.38 -6.01 15.44
C PHE A 139 10.53 -7.10 14.37
N GLY A 140 11.76 -7.47 14.01
CA GLY A 140 12.01 -8.62 13.14
C GLY A 140 11.86 -8.35 11.64
N LYS A 141 11.53 -9.40 10.88
CA LYS A 141 11.59 -9.42 9.42
C LYS A 141 10.36 -10.10 8.83
N THR A 142 9.50 -9.33 8.23
CA THR A 142 8.31 -9.86 7.57
C THR A 142 8.67 -10.62 6.30
N ARG A 143 8.25 -11.88 6.25
CA ARG A 143 8.49 -12.82 5.16
C ARG A 143 7.34 -12.84 4.16
N ASN A 144 7.67 -13.17 2.92
CA ASN A 144 6.68 -13.27 1.86
C ASN A 144 5.91 -14.60 1.98
N PRO A 145 4.57 -14.59 2.03
CA PRO A 145 3.78 -15.83 2.12
C PRO A 145 3.96 -16.78 0.94
N TRP A 146 4.36 -16.29 -0.23
CA TRP A 146 4.64 -17.12 -1.41
C TRP A 146 5.96 -17.88 -1.33
N ASN A 147 6.92 -17.32 -0.60
CA ASN A 147 8.21 -17.94 -0.31
C ASN A 147 8.85 -17.22 0.87
N THR A 148 8.95 -17.89 2.01
CA THR A 148 9.43 -17.32 3.26
C THR A 148 10.92 -16.94 3.28
N ASP A 149 11.71 -17.33 2.26
CA ASP A 149 13.07 -16.85 2.06
C ASP A 149 13.12 -15.49 1.35
N ARG A 150 11.95 -14.98 0.93
CA ARG A 150 11.81 -13.70 0.23
C ARG A 150 11.15 -12.66 1.12
N SER A 151 11.47 -11.39 0.86
CA SER A 151 10.86 -10.23 1.51
C SER A 151 9.43 -10.03 1.02
N ALA A 152 8.53 -9.67 1.91
CA ALA A 152 7.17 -9.23 1.57
C ALA A 152 7.14 -7.88 0.84
N GLY A 153 8.30 -7.26 0.61
CA GLY A 153 8.39 -5.89 0.17
C GLY A 153 8.16 -4.91 1.32
N GLY A 154 8.01 -3.63 1.02
CA GLY A 154 7.85 -2.59 2.04
C GLY A 154 7.51 -1.21 1.45
N SER A 155 7.17 -0.32 2.36
CA SER A 155 7.22 -0.42 3.82
C SER A 155 5.96 -1.04 4.44
N SER A 156 4.85 -1.27 3.72
CA SER A 156 3.63 -1.91 4.25
C SER A 156 3.65 -3.44 4.07
N GLY A 157 4.83 -4.09 4.27
CA GLY A 157 5.00 -5.52 4.01
C GLY A 157 4.24 -6.39 5.01
N GLY A 158 4.13 -5.96 6.28
CA GLY A 158 3.31 -6.66 7.28
C GLY A 158 1.84 -6.73 6.86
N SER A 159 1.26 -5.59 6.42
CA SER A 159 -0.11 -5.57 5.91
C SER A 159 -0.28 -6.45 4.68
N ALA A 160 0.69 -6.42 3.75
CA ALA A 160 0.61 -7.24 2.54
C ALA A 160 0.77 -8.74 2.84
N ALA A 161 1.70 -9.12 3.73
CA ALA A 161 1.86 -10.50 4.14
C ALA A 161 0.61 -11.04 4.85
N ALA A 162 0.05 -10.25 5.78
CA ALA A 162 -1.17 -10.60 6.50
C ALA A 162 -2.36 -10.85 5.56
N VAL A 163 -2.64 -9.90 4.63
CA VAL A 163 -3.74 -10.03 3.68
C VAL A 163 -3.51 -11.17 2.68
N ALA A 164 -2.30 -11.35 2.18
CA ALA A 164 -1.99 -12.42 1.23
C ALA A 164 -2.14 -13.81 1.85
N ALA A 165 -1.78 -13.96 3.13
CA ALA A 165 -1.91 -15.21 3.87
C ALA A 165 -3.31 -15.45 4.45
N GLY A 166 -4.29 -14.56 4.21
CA GLY A 166 -5.63 -14.68 4.79
C GLY A 166 -5.64 -14.51 6.30
N LEU A 167 -4.89 -13.57 6.84
CA LEU A 167 -4.84 -13.22 8.27
C LEU A 167 -5.63 -11.91 8.58
N ALA A 168 -6.13 -11.25 7.57
CA ALA A 168 -7.02 -10.10 7.66
C ALA A 168 -7.74 -9.92 6.31
N ALA A 169 -8.95 -9.37 6.32
CA ALA A 169 -9.73 -9.12 5.11
C ALA A 169 -9.10 -8.05 4.22
N ALA A 170 -8.48 -7.03 4.82
CA ALA A 170 -7.75 -5.95 4.17
C ALA A 170 -6.72 -5.35 5.13
N GLY A 171 -5.75 -4.61 4.59
CA GLY A 171 -4.75 -3.92 5.38
C GLY A 171 -4.58 -2.45 4.99
N SER A 172 -4.45 -1.56 6.01
CA SER A 172 -4.04 -0.19 5.75
C SER A 172 -2.61 -0.13 5.25
N ALA A 173 -2.30 0.85 4.45
CA ALA A 173 -0.97 1.04 3.92
C ALA A 173 -0.68 2.53 3.64
N SER A 174 0.58 2.90 3.60
CA SER A 174 1.03 4.24 3.22
C SER A 174 2.11 4.17 2.15
N ASP A 175 2.23 5.19 1.28
CA ASP A 175 3.12 5.17 0.12
C ASP A 175 3.80 6.53 -0.06
N GLY A 176 5.06 6.62 0.39
CA GLY A 176 5.92 7.79 0.19
C GLY A 176 6.92 7.63 -0.97
N GLY A 177 7.11 6.40 -1.46
CA GLY A 177 8.03 6.06 -2.56
C GLY A 177 7.70 4.74 -3.24
N GLY A 178 6.54 4.14 -2.94
CA GLY A 178 6.11 2.85 -3.46
C GLY A 178 5.58 1.89 -2.39
N SER A 179 5.46 2.37 -1.15
CA SER A 179 5.23 1.50 0.01
C SER A 179 3.83 0.87 0.15
N ILE A 180 2.87 1.18 -0.73
CA ILE A 180 1.64 0.41 -0.98
C ILE A 180 1.90 -0.58 -2.12
N ARG A 181 2.39 -0.06 -3.25
CA ARG A 181 2.47 -0.78 -4.52
C ARG A 181 3.52 -1.88 -4.52
N ILE A 182 4.68 -1.64 -3.91
CA ILE A 182 5.79 -2.60 -3.83
C ILE A 182 5.39 -3.86 -3.07
N PRO A 183 4.89 -3.77 -1.81
CA PRO A 183 4.49 -4.97 -1.09
C PRO A 183 3.27 -5.66 -1.72
N ALA A 184 2.33 -4.92 -2.31
CA ALA A 184 1.24 -5.51 -3.08
C ALA A 184 1.78 -6.35 -4.25
N ALA A 185 2.76 -5.83 -5.02
CA ALA A 185 3.38 -6.57 -6.12
C ALA A 185 4.16 -7.81 -5.63
N CYS A 186 4.84 -7.72 -4.48
CA CYS A 186 5.59 -8.83 -3.89
C CYS A 186 4.68 -9.95 -3.39
N CYS A 187 3.49 -9.62 -2.89
CA CYS A 187 2.57 -10.55 -2.24
C CYS A 187 1.35 -10.94 -3.09
N GLY A 188 1.27 -10.50 -4.37
CA GLY A 188 0.19 -10.86 -5.28
C GLY A 188 -1.15 -10.21 -4.94
N LEU A 189 -1.13 -8.96 -4.52
CA LEU A 189 -2.28 -8.19 -4.06
C LEU A 189 -2.54 -6.95 -4.93
N VAL A 190 -3.70 -6.36 -4.73
CA VAL A 190 -4.05 -5.02 -5.21
C VAL A 190 -3.52 -3.99 -4.22
N GLY A 191 -2.75 -3.01 -4.72
CA GLY A 191 -2.21 -1.92 -3.90
C GLY A 191 -2.58 -0.56 -4.49
N LEU A 192 -3.55 0.12 -3.90
CA LEU A 192 -4.05 1.40 -4.39
C LEU A 192 -3.35 2.57 -3.70
N LYS A 193 -2.40 3.17 -4.41
CA LYS A 193 -1.85 4.48 -4.07
C LYS A 193 -2.83 5.56 -4.57
N THR A 194 -3.43 6.26 -3.65
CA THR A 194 -4.43 7.29 -3.94
C THR A 194 -3.80 8.57 -4.53
N GLN A 195 -4.62 9.43 -5.09
CA GLN A 195 -4.27 10.84 -5.33
C GLN A 195 -3.85 11.48 -4.01
N ARG A 196 -2.82 12.34 -4.03
CA ARG A 196 -2.46 13.15 -2.86
C ARG A 196 -3.65 13.97 -2.41
N GLY A 197 -3.92 13.98 -1.09
CA GLY A 197 -5.07 14.64 -0.50
C GLY A 197 -6.41 13.90 -0.63
N ARG A 198 -6.43 12.67 -1.18
CA ARG A 198 -7.63 11.82 -1.24
C ARG A 198 -7.99 11.25 0.12
N VAL A 199 -7.00 10.80 0.87
CA VAL A 199 -7.15 10.29 2.24
C VAL A 199 -6.33 11.16 3.16
N SER A 200 -6.93 11.63 4.25
CA SER A 200 -6.25 12.44 5.27
C SER A 200 -5.15 11.66 5.95
N LEU A 201 -4.02 12.32 6.20
CA LEU A 201 -2.90 11.79 6.96
C LEU A 201 -2.90 12.28 8.42
N MET A 202 -3.94 12.99 8.87
CA MET A 202 -4.01 13.50 10.24
C MET A 202 -3.76 12.41 11.29
N PRO A 203 -2.94 12.68 12.32
CA PRO A 203 -2.56 13.99 12.84
C PRO A 203 -1.42 14.71 12.09
N PHE A 204 -0.88 14.16 11.02
CA PHE A 204 0.13 14.85 10.21
C PHE A 204 -0.56 15.61 9.06
N PRO A 205 -0.49 16.96 9.00
CA PRO A 205 -1.08 17.74 7.91
C PRO A 205 -0.57 17.35 6.52
N GLU A 206 0.68 16.92 6.45
CA GLU A 206 1.36 16.28 5.32
C GLU A 206 2.48 15.39 5.87
N HIS A 207 2.96 14.43 5.10
CA HIS A 207 4.10 13.62 5.50
C HIS A 207 5.14 13.54 4.38
N TRP A 208 6.44 13.57 4.77
CA TRP A 208 7.58 13.67 3.86
C TRP A 208 7.41 14.79 2.83
N HIS A 209 6.94 15.94 3.30
CA HIS A 209 6.75 17.14 2.49
C HIS A 209 5.88 16.90 1.24
N GLY A 210 4.76 16.18 1.40
CA GLY A 210 3.78 15.87 0.36
C GLY A 210 4.17 14.70 -0.55
N LEU A 211 5.14 13.84 -0.17
CA LEU A 211 5.41 12.59 -0.91
C LEU A 211 4.46 11.46 -0.50
N SER A 212 4.08 11.42 0.79
CA SER A 212 3.29 10.32 1.34
C SER A 212 1.80 10.47 1.07
N VAL A 213 1.15 9.34 0.83
CA VAL A 213 -0.30 9.18 0.77
C VAL A 213 -0.70 7.92 1.54
N ALA A 214 -1.95 7.87 1.98
CA ALA A 214 -2.54 6.68 2.58
C ALA A 214 -3.41 5.92 1.57
N GLY A 215 -3.57 4.62 1.77
CA GLY A 215 -4.39 3.74 0.96
C GLY A 215 -4.48 2.34 1.58
N SER A 216 -4.61 1.31 0.75
CA SER A 216 -4.79 -0.07 1.21
C SER A 216 -4.02 -1.08 0.38
N VAL A 217 -3.85 -2.26 0.96
CA VAL A 217 -3.54 -3.51 0.27
C VAL A 217 -4.69 -4.48 0.47
N THR A 218 -5.18 -5.07 -0.62
CA THR A 218 -6.40 -5.90 -0.63
C THR A 218 -6.25 -7.05 -1.62
N ARG A 219 -7.14 -8.05 -1.51
CA ARG A 219 -7.14 -9.17 -2.46
C ARG A 219 -7.80 -8.81 -3.79
N THR A 220 -8.90 -8.05 -3.74
CA THR A 220 -9.68 -7.68 -4.91
C THR A 220 -9.68 -6.16 -5.13
N VAL A 221 -9.98 -5.77 -6.34
CA VAL A 221 -10.16 -4.35 -6.69
C VAL A 221 -11.39 -3.76 -6.01
N LEU A 222 -12.46 -4.55 -5.88
CA LEU A 222 -13.66 -4.12 -5.16
C LEU A 222 -13.36 -3.84 -3.69
N ASP A 223 -12.52 -4.66 -3.03
CA ASP A 223 -12.08 -4.42 -1.65
C ASP A 223 -11.35 -3.08 -1.51
N ALA A 224 -10.43 -2.78 -2.46
CA ALA A 224 -9.71 -1.51 -2.47
C ALA A 224 -10.64 -0.31 -2.67
N ALA A 225 -11.66 -0.46 -3.51
CA ALA A 225 -12.66 0.56 -3.78
C ALA A 225 -13.57 0.82 -2.56
N VAL A 226 -14.09 -0.24 -1.93
CA VAL A 226 -14.91 -0.14 -0.70
C VAL A 226 -14.10 0.46 0.46
N TRP A 227 -12.83 0.04 0.61
CA TRP A 227 -11.93 0.66 1.57
C TRP A 227 -11.77 2.16 1.31
N LEU A 228 -11.53 2.54 0.05
CA LEU A 228 -11.33 3.94 -0.31
C LEU A 228 -12.59 4.78 -0.09
N ASP A 229 -13.78 4.26 -0.39
CA ASP A 229 -15.05 4.92 -0.06
C ASP A 229 -15.18 5.17 1.44
N ALA A 230 -14.75 4.23 2.28
CA ALA A 230 -14.84 4.36 3.74
C ALA A 230 -13.87 5.40 4.32
N VAL A 231 -12.67 5.59 3.73
CA VAL A 231 -11.62 6.43 4.33
C VAL A 231 -11.35 7.73 3.58
N SER A 232 -11.92 7.95 2.39
CA SER A 232 -11.66 9.13 1.57
C SER A 232 -12.27 10.41 2.13
N GLY A 233 -11.70 11.52 1.70
CA GLY A 233 -12.14 12.87 2.05
C GLY A 233 -11.11 13.62 2.90
N PRO A 234 -11.12 14.96 2.86
CA PRO A 234 -10.25 15.80 3.66
C PRO A 234 -10.66 15.83 5.13
N ALA A 235 -9.70 16.11 6.00
CA ALA A 235 -9.91 16.51 7.38
C ALA A 235 -9.46 17.95 7.63
N SER A 236 -9.85 18.50 8.78
CA SER A 236 -9.37 19.82 9.19
C SER A 236 -7.86 19.74 9.43
N GLY A 237 -7.10 20.65 8.80
CA GLY A 237 -5.64 20.70 8.92
C GLY A 237 -4.88 20.09 7.75
N ASP A 238 -5.52 19.29 6.88
CA ASP A 238 -4.86 18.75 5.70
C ASP A 238 -4.32 19.87 4.78
N VAL A 239 -3.07 19.74 4.34
CA VAL A 239 -2.44 20.66 3.38
C VAL A 239 -2.98 20.43 1.96
N ASP A 240 -3.06 19.17 1.55
CA ASP A 240 -3.56 18.79 0.23
C ASP A 240 -5.00 18.28 0.32
N ARG A 241 -5.81 18.59 -0.71
CA ARG A 241 -7.20 18.13 -0.83
C ARG A 241 -7.47 17.69 -2.26
N ALA A 242 -7.93 16.46 -2.42
CA ALA A 242 -8.36 15.96 -3.72
C ALA A 242 -9.84 16.27 -3.95
N GLU A 243 -10.18 16.58 -5.19
CA GLU A 243 -11.59 16.73 -5.60
C GLU A 243 -12.39 15.47 -5.32
N PRO A 244 -13.64 15.58 -4.83
CA PRO A 244 -14.50 14.42 -4.65
C PRO A 244 -14.67 13.62 -5.94
N PRO A 245 -14.77 12.27 -5.88
CA PRO A 245 -15.07 11.50 -7.07
C PRO A 245 -16.52 11.78 -7.54
N ALA A 246 -16.76 11.65 -8.85
CA ALA A 246 -18.08 11.84 -9.42
C ALA A 246 -19.10 10.77 -8.98
N ARG A 247 -18.64 9.63 -8.54
CA ARG A 247 -19.42 8.50 -8.02
C ARG A 247 -18.58 7.70 -7.02
N PRO A 248 -19.20 6.85 -6.17
CA PRO A 248 -18.47 5.97 -5.28
C PRO A 248 -17.45 5.10 -6.02
N PHE A 249 -16.31 4.83 -5.41
CA PHE A 249 -15.26 3.99 -6.01
C PHE A 249 -15.71 2.54 -6.16
N ALA A 250 -16.53 2.04 -5.24
CA ALA A 250 -17.14 0.70 -5.36
C ALA A 250 -18.04 0.58 -6.59
N GLU A 251 -18.73 1.64 -7.00
CA GLU A 251 -19.49 1.68 -8.26
C GLU A 251 -18.55 1.66 -9.47
N SER A 252 -17.42 2.38 -9.39
CA SER A 252 -16.40 2.36 -10.44
C SER A 252 -15.81 0.97 -10.64
N ALA A 253 -15.59 0.19 -9.57
CA ALA A 253 -15.13 -1.19 -9.64
C ALA A 253 -16.14 -2.14 -10.34
N ARG A 254 -17.41 -1.80 -10.34
CA ARG A 254 -18.49 -2.57 -10.98
C ARG A 254 -18.83 -2.08 -12.39
N THR A 255 -18.20 -1.01 -12.85
CA THR A 255 -18.51 -0.36 -14.13
C THR A 255 -17.32 -0.48 -15.09
N PRO A 256 -17.47 -1.09 -16.26
CA PRO A 256 -16.40 -1.16 -17.27
C PRO A 256 -15.92 0.25 -17.69
N PRO A 257 -14.62 0.45 -17.94
CA PRO A 257 -14.06 1.77 -18.23
C PRO A 257 -14.33 2.25 -19.67
N GLY A 258 -14.97 1.44 -20.53
CA GLY A 258 -15.02 1.70 -21.95
C GLY A 258 -13.66 1.41 -22.63
N ARG A 259 -13.53 1.81 -23.90
CA ARG A 259 -12.28 1.65 -24.65
C ARG A 259 -11.28 2.75 -24.25
N LEU A 260 -10.11 2.35 -23.74
CA LEU A 260 -9.03 3.24 -23.33
C LEU A 260 -7.83 3.13 -24.27
N ARG A 261 -7.05 4.21 -24.33
CA ARG A 261 -5.68 4.23 -24.88
C ARG A 261 -4.72 3.92 -23.75
N VAL A 262 -4.07 2.77 -23.80
CA VAL A 262 -3.17 2.29 -22.75
C VAL A 262 -1.73 2.27 -23.27
N MET A 263 -0.89 3.13 -22.70
CA MET A 263 0.55 3.11 -23.00
C MET A 263 1.24 2.08 -22.11
N VAL A 264 2.08 1.21 -22.72
CA VAL A 264 2.84 0.20 -21.97
C VAL A 264 4.34 0.43 -22.14
N SER A 265 5.08 0.36 -21.01
CA SER A 265 6.53 0.54 -21.00
C SER A 265 7.20 -0.19 -19.85
N ALA A 266 8.26 -0.94 -20.16
CA ALA A 266 9.17 -1.50 -19.17
C ALA A 266 10.48 -0.71 -19.04
N LYS A 267 10.57 0.50 -19.63
CA LYS A 267 11.76 1.34 -19.53
C LYS A 267 11.81 2.02 -18.16
N SER A 268 12.90 1.81 -17.41
CA SER A 268 13.11 2.47 -16.13
C SER A 268 13.14 4.00 -16.25
N PRO A 269 12.39 4.72 -15.40
CA PRO A 269 12.50 6.18 -15.26
C PRO A 269 13.86 6.65 -14.74
N ILE A 270 14.55 5.79 -14.00
CA ILE A 270 15.88 6.07 -13.44
C ILE A 270 16.94 5.42 -14.33
N PRO A 271 17.87 6.20 -14.91
CA PRO A 271 18.95 5.65 -15.71
C PRO A 271 19.78 4.61 -14.94
N LEU A 272 20.31 3.63 -15.65
CA LEU A 272 21.16 2.55 -15.15
C LEU A 272 20.49 1.52 -14.24
N VAL A 273 19.22 1.69 -13.85
CA VAL A 273 18.49 0.66 -13.15
C VAL A 273 18.06 -0.43 -14.14
N LYS A 274 18.57 -1.64 -13.91
CA LYS A 274 18.26 -2.82 -14.73
C LYS A 274 16.84 -3.30 -14.45
N VAL A 275 16.06 -3.49 -15.51
CA VAL A 275 14.75 -4.17 -15.46
C VAL A 275 14.96 -5.62 -15.89
N TYR A 276 14.62 -6.56 -15.03
CA TYR A 276 14.79 -7.98 -15.23
C TYR A 276 13.70 -8.60 -16.13
N GLY A 277 13.97 -9.80 -16.63
CA GLY A 277 13.07 -10.54 -17.52
C GLY A 277 11.64 -10.65 -17.00
N PRO A 278 11.44 -11.16 -15.76
CA PRO A 278 10.10 -11.31 -15.16
C PRO A 278 9.27 -10.03 -15.15
N ALA A 279 9.89 -8.89 -14.83
CA ALA A 279 9.19 -7.61 -14.80
C ALA A 279 8.78 -7.11 -16.21
N LYS A 280 9.59 -7.43 -17.24
CA LYS A 280 9.24 -7.12 -18.63
C LYS A 280 8.13 -8.02 -19.14
N GLU A 281 8.18 -9.29 -18.76
CA GLU A 281 7.19 -10.29 -19.11
C GLU A 281 5.83 -9.96 -18.52
N ALA A 282 5.77 -9.58 -17.24
CA ALA A 282 4.56 -9.13 -16.58
C ALA A 282 3.85 -7.99 -17.36
N VAL A 283 4.62 -7.01 -17.87
CA VAL A 283 4.06 -5.93 -18.70
C VAL A 283 3.59 -6.44 -20.05
N ARG A 284 4.35 -7.35 -20.69
CA ARG A 284 4.00 -7.94 -21.98
C ARG A 284 2.69 -8.71 -21.91
N GLU A 285 2.56 -9.62 -20.95
CA GLU A 285 1.34 -10.40 -20.72
C GLU A 285 0.14 -9.51 -20.41
N THR A 286 0.30 -8.52 -19.52
CA THR A 286 -0.77 -7.55 -19.24
C THR A 286 -1.18 -6.77 -20.49
N ALA A 287 -0.23 -6.41 -21.34
CA ALA A 287 -0.54 -5.74 -22.61
C ALA A 287 -1.35 -6.62 -23.57
N GLU A 288 -1.13 -7.94 -23.56
CA GLU A 288 -1.89 -8.90 -24.36
C GLU A 288 -3.33 -9.02 -23.84
N VAL A 289 -3.51 -9.13 -22.53
CA VAL A 289 -4.83 -9.13 -21.89
C VAL A 289 -5.59 -7.83 -22.19
N LEU A 290 -4.94 -6.68 -22.10
CA LEU A 290 -5.57 -5.39 -22.42
C LEU A 290 -6.02 -5.29 -23.88
N ARG A 291 -5.27 -5.89 -24.84
CA ARG A 291 -5.70 -5.97 -26.25
C ARG A 291 -6.90 -6.88 -26.44
N SER A 292 -6.91 -8.05 -25.77
CA SER A 292 -8.06 -8.98 -25.86
C SER A 292 -9.34 -8.35 -25.30
N LEU A 293 -9.21 -7.46 -24.31
CA LEU A 293 -10.31 -6.67 -23.75
C LEU A 293 -10.75 -5.47 -24.63
N GLY A 294 -10.09 -5.27 -25.80
CA GLY A 294 -10.48 -4.25 -26.79
C GLY A 294 -9.87 -2.87 -26.58
N HIS A 295 -8.92 -2.70 -25.66
CA HIS A 295 -8.21 -1.45 -25.48
C HIS A 295 -7.19 -1.18 -26.58
N GLU A 296 -6.90 0.10 -26.83
CA GLU A 296 -5.82 0.53 -27.70
C GLU A 296 -4.49 0.51 -26.94
N VAL A 297 -3.66 -0.50 -27.17
CA VAL A 297 -2.39 -0.69 -26.47
C VAL A 297 -1.22 -0.15 -27.30
N ILE A 298 -0.56 0.89 -26.76
CA ILE A 298 0.52 1.62 -27.40
C ILE A 298 1.86 1.27 -26.71
N GLY A 299 2.74 0.57 -27.41
CA GLY A 299 4.10 0.27 -26.97
C GLY A 299 5.01 1.48 -27.13
N ARG A 300 5.14 2.32 -26.11
CA ARG A 300 5.97 3.54 -26.17
C ARG A 300 6.63 3.84 -24.83
N ASN A 301 7.87 4.27 -24.88
CA ASN A 301 8.59 4.70 -23.66
C ASN A 301 8.26 6.17 -23.33
N PRO A 302 7.71 6.44 -22.14
CA PRO A 302 7.46 7.80 -21.69
C PRO A 302 8.76 8.63 -21.61
N LYS A 303 8.65 9.93 -21.84
CA LYS A 303 9.73 10.88 -21.58
C LYS A 303 9.68 11.30 -20.09
N TYR A 304 10.35 10.52 -19.26
CA TYR A 304 10.51 10.88 -17.85
C TYR A 304 11.46 12.07 -17.67
N THR A 305 11.23 12.84 -16.61
CA THR A 305 12.16 13.86 -16.12
C THR A 305 12.92 13.33 -14.91
N ASP A 306 14.00 14.00 -14.48
CA ASP A 306 14.76 13.58 -13.28
C ASP A 306 13.99 13.91 -11.99
N VAL A 307 13.08 12.99 -11.64
CA VAL A 307 12.25 13.11 -10.43
C VAL A 307 13.05 13.05 -9.13
N ARG A 308 14.28 12.50 -9.16
CA ARG A 308 15.14 12.38 -7.98
C ARG A 308 15.50 13.72 -7.37
N SER A 309 15.65 14.74 -8.18
CA SER A 309 16.00 16.10 -7.72
C SER A 309 14.87 16.80 -6.93
N SER A 310 13.63 16.31 -7.01
CA SER A 310 12.55 16.69 -6.11
C SER A 310 12.36 15.66 -4.98
N PHE A 311 12.44 14.36 -5.29
CA PHE A 311 12.19 13.29 -4.35
C PHE A 311 13.22 13.25 -3.20
N LEU A 312 14.52 13.18 -3.53
CA LEU A 312 15.57 12.92 -2.52
C LEU A 312 15.63 13.98 -1.43
N PRO A 313 15.59 15.30 -1.72
CA PRO A 313 15.62 16.29 -0.65
C PRO A 313 14.39 16.21 0.28
N ARG A 314 13.22 15.91 -0.24
CA ARG A 314 11.98 15.81 0.53
C ARG A 314 11.99 14.54 1.40
N TRP A 315 12.40 13.42 0.83
CA TRP A 315 12.52 12.14 1.53
C TRP A 315 13.57 12.20 2.65
N LEU A 316 14.78 12.71 2.38
CA LEU A 316 15.85 12.81 3.39
C LEU A 316 15.49 13.79 4.50
N ARG A 317 14.89 14.95 4.16
CA ARG A 317 14.44 15.90 5.19
C ARG A 317 13.28 15.31 5.98
N GLY A 318 12.33 14.61 5.36
CA GLY A 318 11.24 13.92 6.06
C GLY A 318 11.74 12.88 7.05
N ILE A 319 12.76 12.08 6.68
CA ILE A 319 13.42 11.15 7.62
C ILE A 319 14.04 11.89 8.82
N ALA A 320 14.66 13.04 8.57
CA ALA A 320 15.24 13.83 9.66
C ALA A 320 14.16 14.42 10.58
N ASP A 321 13.05 14.86 10.02
CA ASP A 321 11.92 15.40 10.79
C ASP A 321 11.27 14.29 11.63
N ASP A 322 11.04 13.10 11.06
CA ASP A 322 10.52 11.93 11.79
C ASP A 322 11.47 11.52 12.92
N ALA A 323 12.77 11.40 12.63
CA ALA A 323 13.78 11.04 13.61
C ALA A 323 13.88 12.05 14.76
N ASN A 324 13.76 13.36 14.45
CA ASN A 324 13.76 14.41 15.48
C ASN A 324 12.48 14.40 16.33
N GLY A 325 11.38 13.87 15.80
CA GLY A 325 10.12 13.70 16.50
C GLY A 325 10.08 12.48 17.45
N MET A 326 11.07 11.58 17.38
CA MET A 326 11.13 10.43 18.29
C MET A 326 11.58 10.82 19.70
N PRO A 327 11.02 10.17 20.74
CA PRO A 327 11.37 10.50 22.14
C PRO A 327 12.84 10.22 22.47
N ASP A 328 13.39 9.15 21.90
CA ASP A 328 14.79 8.71 22.12
C ASP A 328 15.46 8.40 20.76
N PRO A 329 15.94 9.44 20.07
CA PRO A 329 16.54 9.27 18.74
C PRO A 329 17.81 8.38 18.73
N GLU A 330 18.46 8.18 19.86
CA GLU A 330 19.64 7.31 19.97
C GLU A 330 19.28 5.82 19.83
N ARG A 331 18.05 5.46 20.10
CA ARG A 331 17.52 4.10 19.92
C ARG A 331 17.12 3.78 18.49
N LEU A 332 17.14 4.76 17.57
CA LEU A 332 16.97 4.51 16.15
C LEU A 332 18.11 3.64 15.60
N GLU A 333 17.83 2.85 14.58
CA GLU A 333 18.84 2.06 13.87
C GLU A 333 19.98 2.96 13.36
N LYS A 334 21.22 2.45 13.36
CA LYS A 334 22.40 3.19 12.89
C LYS A 334 22.23 3.74 11.47
N ARG A 335 21.59 2.96 10.58
CA ARG A 335 21.34 3.40 9.20
C ARG A 335 20.34 4.56 9.13
N THR A 336 19.30 4.55 9.96
CA THR A 336 18.31 5.61 10.08
C THR A 336 18.93 6.89 10.64
N ARG A 337 19.70 6.80 11.73
CA ARG A 337 20.44 7.97 12.26
C ARG A 337 21.37 8.59 11.23
N SER A 338 22.03 7.76 10.41
CA SER A 338 22.92 8.24 9.35
C SER A 338 22.16 9.02 8.27
N LEU A 339 21.03 8.49 7.81
CA LEU A 339 20.15 9.16 6.82
C LEU A 339 19.56 10.46 7.38
N ALA A 340 19.07 10.43 8.63
CA ALA A 340 18.60 11.64 9.32
C ALA A 340 19.70 12.71 9.42
N GLY A 341 20.95 12.30 9.70
CA GLY A 341 22.12 13.18 9.69
C GLY A 341 22.36 13.88 8.35
N VAL A 342 22.14 13.17 7.22
CA VAL A 342 22.18 13.77 5.89
C VAL A 342 20.99 14.71 5.68
N GLY A 343 19.79 14.29 6.08
CA GLY A 343 18.55 15.06 5.96
C GLY A 343 18.60 16.40 6.70
N ARG A 344 19.18 16.43 7.91
CA ARG A 344 19.38 17.68 8.70
C ARG A 344 20.19 18.76 7.99
N ARG A 345 21.03 18.39 6.99
CA ARG A 345 21.79 19.34 6.18
C ARG A 345 20.95 19.98 5.08
N ILE A 346 19.75 19.47 4.83
CA ILE A 346 18.83 20.04 3.84
C ILE A 346 18.03 21.14 4.51
N GLY A 347 18.48 22.40 4.29
CA GLY A 347 17.79 23.58 4.80
C GLY A 347 16.51 23.89 4.01
N ASP A 348 15.68 24.81 4.54
CA ASP A 348 14.39 25.20 3.96
C ASP A 348 14.49 25.70 2.51
N ARG A 349 15.61 26.39 2.16
CA ARG A 349 15.86 26.79 0.77
C ARG A 349 15.99 25.59 -0.18
N GLY A 350 16.66 24.53 0.27
CA GLY A 350 16.80 23.27 -0.50
C GLY A 350 15.45 22.60 -0.69
N LEU A 351 14.64 22.54 0.37
CA LEU A 351 13.30 21.98 0.35
C LEU A 351 12.35 22.78 -0.56
N ARG A 352 12.32 24.11 -0.46
CA ARG A 352 11.54 24.96 -1.38
C ARG A 352 11.89 24.71 -2.84
N ARG A 353 13.19 24.67 -3.17
CA ARG A 353 13.64 24.34 -4.54
C ARG A 353 13.18 22.95 -5.01
N ALA A 354 13.14 21.97 -4.12
CA ALA A 354 12.65 20.64 -4.46
C ALA A 354 11.14 20.65 -4.77
N ARG A 355 10.35 21.41 -4.01
CA ARG A 355 8.90 21.62 -4.27
C ARG A 355 8.65 22.44 -5.56
N GLU A 356 9.41 23.49 -5.82
CA GLU A 356 9.31 24.26 -7.07
C GLU A 356 9.61 23.42 -8.31
N ARG A 357 10.55 22.46 -8.19
CA ARG A 357 10.84 21.50 -9.26
C ARG A 357 9.67 20.54 -9.49
N GLU A 358 8.92 20.18 -8.47
CA GLU A 358 7.73 19.32 -8.59
C GLU A 358 6.75 19.85 -9.62
N ALA A 359 6.36 21.14 -9.56
CA ALA A 359 5.39 21.73 -10.49
C ALA A 359 5.85 21.60 -11.96
N ARG A 360 7.15 21.84 -12.22
CA ARG A 360 7.72 21.68 -13.57
C ARG A 360 7.78 20.22 -14.03
N MET A 361 8.04 19.31 -13.10
CA MET A 361 8.06 17.86 -13.39
C MET A 361 6.66 17.34 -13.66
N THR A 362 5.69 17.75 -12.84
CA THR A 362 4.28 17.37 -13.01
C THR A 362 3.77 17.81 -14.38
N ALA A 363 4.05 19.04 -14.80
CA ALA A 363 3.68 19.54 -16.13
C ALA A 363 4.30 18.70 -17.27
N LYS A 364 5.59 18.32 -17.14
CA LYS A 364 6.26 17.45 -18.15
C LYS A 364 5.72 16.03 -18.17
N ILE A 365 5.40 15.47 -17.01
CA ILE A 365 4.85 14.12 -16.89
C ILE A 365 3.40 14.08 -17.35
N ALA A 366 2.63 15.15 -17.10
CA ALA A 366 1.25 15.28 -17.59
C ALA A 366 1.13 15.11 -19.12
N ALA A 367 2.15 15.53 -19.87
CA ALA A 367 2.18 15.33 -21.34
C ALA A 367 2.18 13.86 -21.78
N ILE A 368 2.47 12.89 -20.88
CA ILE A 368 2.29 11.46 -21.16
C ILE A 368 0.81 11.17 -21.40
N PHE A 369 -0.06 11.79 -20.60
CA PHE A 369 -1.51 11.56 -20.62
C PHE A 369 -2.25 12.33 -21.72
N ASP A 370 -1.57 13.14 -22.52
CA ASP A 370 -2.08 13.63 -23.80
C ASP A 370 -2.15 12.50 -24.83
N GLN A 371 -1.28 11.47 -24.68
CA GLN A 371 -1.11 10.37 -25.60
C GLN A 371 -1.78 9.07 -25.15
N CYS A 372 -2.17 8.96 -23.89
CA CYS A 372 -2.85 7.80 -23.32
C CYS A 372 -3.79 8.22 -22.18
N ASP A 373 -4.68 7.33 -21.82
CA ASP A 373 -5.56 7.51 -20.67
C ASP A 373 -4.96 6.84 -19.42
N VAL A 374 -4.25 5.71 -19.63
CA VAL A 374 -3.54 4.96 -18.56
C VAL A 374 -2.14 4.59 -19.05
N LEU A 375 -1.15 4.69 -18.15
CA LEU A 375 0.19 4.17 -18.35
C LEU A 375 0.38 2.89 -17.53
N VAL A 376 0.87 1.81 -18.17
CA VAL A 376 1.22 0.54 -17.52
C VAL A 376 2.73 0.36 -17.49
N THR A 377 3.27 0.08 -16.30
CA THR A 377 4.70 -0.20 -16.08
C THR A 377 4.87 -1.39 -15.14
N PRO A 378 6.06 -2.00 -15.04
CA PRO A 378 6.33 -2.85 -13.88
C PRO A 378 6.11 -2.06 -12.58
N THR A 379 5.67 -2.72 -11.51
CA THR A 379 5.69 -2.10 -10.18
C THR A 379 7.10 -2.04 -9.62
N ILE A 380 7.81 -3.17 -9.69
CA ILE A 380 9.22 -3.29 -9.30
C ILE A 380 10.02 -3.90 -10.46
N PRO A 381 11.31 -3.56 -10.60
CA PRO A 381 12.10 -4.01 -11.74
C PRO A 381 12.63 -5.45 -11.63
N HIS A 382 12.40 -6.14 -10.52
CA HIS A 382 12.95 -7.47 -10.19
C HIS A 382 11.97 -8.26 -9.32
N PRO A 383 12.04 -9.59 -9.24
CA PRO A 383 11.29 -10.38 -8.27
C PRO A 383 11.61 -9.98 -6.81
N PRO A 384 10.77 -10.34 -5.83
CA PRO A 384 11.04 -10.10 -4.40
C PRO A 384 12.45 -10.56 -4.00
N ARG A 385 13.19 -9.70 -3.27
CA ARG A 385 14.56 -10.00 -2.83
C ARG A 385 14.55 -10.94 -1.63
N GLU A 386 15.70 -11.54 -1.35
CA GLU A 386 15.92 -12.37 -0.17
C GLU A 386 15.73 -11.54 1.11
N VAL A 387 15.11 -12.15 2.13
CA VAL A 387 15.03 -11.61 3.50
C VAL A 387 16.45 -11.47 4.07
N GLY A 388 16.72 -10.39 4.80
CA GLY A 388 18.01 -10.13 5.41
C GLY A 388 19.12 -9.69 4.43
N ARG A 389 18.80 -9.44 3.16
CA ARG A 389 19.77 -9.03 2.14
C ARG A 389 20.61 -7.82 2.54
N TYR A 390 20.05 -6.95 3.35
CA TYR A 390 20.70 -5.70 3.79
C TYR A 390 21.16 -5.73 5.24
N ASP A 391 21.16 -6.91 5.89
CA ASP A 391 21.65 -7.07 7.26
C ASP A 391 23.12 -6.68 7.35
N GLY A 392 23.45 -5.92 8.40
CA GLY A 392 24.81 -5.44 8.62
C GLY A 392 25.34 -4.47 7.56
N ARG A 393 24.55 -4.15 6.53
CA ARG A 393 24.94 -3.20 5.49
C ARG A 393 24.68 -1.76 5.93
N GLY A 394 25.64 -0.89 5.63
CA GLY A 394 25.52 0.54 5.92
C GLY A 394 24.41 1.23 5.09
N TRP A 395 24.03 2.42 5.53
CA TRP A 395 22.96 3.21 4.92
C TRP A 395 23.11 3.43 3.40
N LEU A 396 24.34 3.54 2.90
CA LEU A 396 24.59 3.75 1.46
C LEU A 396 24.14 2.54 0.63
N TRP A 397 24.48 1.32 1.06
CA TRP A 397 24.06 0.09 0.40
C TRP A 397 22.54 -0.09 0.45
N ALA A 398 21.92 0.21 1.60
CA ALA A 398 20.48 0.16 1.74
C ALA A 398 19.80 1.18 0.80
N THR A 399 20.29 2.42 0.73
CA THR A 399 19.77 3.45 -0.18
C THR A 399 19.93 3.06 -1.66
N MET A 400 21.06 2.46 -2.05
CA MET A 400 21.23 1.94 -3.41
C MET A 400 20.26 0.79 -3.71
N GLY A 401 20.02 -0.09 -2.74
CA GLY A 401 19.01 -1.16 -2.84
C GLY A 401 17.60 -0.59 -3.03
N ALA A 402 17.25 0.42 -2.25
CA ALA A 402 15.97 1.12 -2.38
C ALA A 402 15.83 1.80 -3.77
N ALA A 403 16.85 2.52 -4.22
CA ALA A 403 16.85 3.16 -5.54
C ALA A 403 16.71 2.14 -6.70
N ASN A 404 17.24 0.92 -6.54
CA ASN A 404 17.08 -0.16 -7.51
C ASN A 404 15.68 -0.83 -7.45
N THR A 405 14.89 -0.61 -6.40
CA THR A 405 13.55 -1.20 -6.22
C THR A 405 12.44 -0.23 -6.61
N THR A 406 12.65 1.08 -6.43
CA THR A 406 11.61 2.11 -6.51
C THR A 406 11.51 2.92 -7.83
N PRO A 407 12.20 2.58 -8.96
CA PRO A 407 12.26 3.48 -10.10
C PRO A 407 10.88 3.77 -10.71
N PHE A 408 9.99 2.80 -10.72
CA PHE A 408 8.65 2.92 -11.30
C PHE A 408 7.61 3.54 -10.37
N THR A 409 7.91 3.66 -9.08
CA THR A 409 6.95 4.13 -8.08
C THR A 409 7.15 5.59 -7.69
N ILE A 410 8.39 6.05 -7.54
CA ILE A 410 8.75 7.41 -7.12
C ILE A 410 8.11 8.54 -7.97
N PRO A 411 8.04 8.44 -9.33
CA PRO A 411 7.46 9.53 -10.12
C PRO A 411 6.06 9.94 -9.65
N TRP A 412 5.26 8.98 -9.24
CA TRP A 412 3.86 9.16 -8.86
C TRP A 412 3.68 9.66 -7.42
N ASN A 413 4.71 9.55 -6.59
CA ASN A 413 4.75 10.24 -5.30
C ASN A 413 5.11 11.72 -5.48
N VAL A 414 6.04 12.03 -6.39
CA VAL A 414 6.42 13.41 -6.72
C VAL A 414 5.25 14.16 -7.33
N THR A 415 4.57 13.59 -8.34
CA THR A 415 3.44 14.25 -9.01
C THR A 415 2.12 14.18 -8.23
N GLY A 416 2.03 13.29 -7.25
CA GLY A 416 0.81 13.08 -6.45
C GLY A 416 -0.29 12.28 -7.15
N GLN A 417 -0.12 11.87 -8.42
CA GLN A 417 -1.14 11.16 -9.21
C GLN A 417 -1.50 9.80 -8.62
N PRO A 418 -2.74 9.32 -8.82
CA PRO A 418 -3.14 7.98 -8.40
C PRO A 418 -2.44 6.91 -9.21
N ALA A 419 -2.17 5.77 -8.56
CA ALA A 419 -1.59 4.60 -9.20
C ALA A 419 -2.03 3.33 -8.46
N ILE A 420 -2.37 2.29 -9.19
CA ILE A 420 -2.76 0.99 -8.61
C ILE A 420 -1.80 -0.09 -9.11
N SER A 421 -1.24 -0.85 -8.18
CA SER A 421 -0.51 -2.08 -8.49
C SER A 421 -1.48 -3.25 -8.49
N VAL A 422 -1.46 -4.05 -9.54
CA VAL A 422 -2.26 -5.27 -9.66
C VAL A 422 -1.35 -6.44 -9.99
N PRO A 423 -1.72 -7.68 -9.63
CA PRO A 423 -0.96 -8.87 -9.99
C PRO A 423 -0.89 -9.06 -11.50
N ALA A 424 0.27 -9.48 -11.99
CA ALA A 424 0.45 -9.88 -13.38
C ALA A 424 -0.28 -11.20 -13.70
N PRO A 425 -0.54 -11.49 -15.00
CA PRO A 425 -1.21 -12.71 -15.42
C PRO A 425 -0.53 -13.99 -14.94
N SER A 426 0.80 -14.03 -14.91
CA SER A 426 1.55 -15.23 -14.53
C SER A 426 2.39 -15.03 -13.26
N LEU A 427 2.59 -16.13 -12.53
CA LEU A 427 3.63 -16.22 -11.50
C LEU A 427 4.97 -16.50 -12.17
N HIS A 428 6.05 -15.99 -11.57
CA HIS A 428 7.42 -16.29 -12.00
C HIS A 428 8.16 -17.05 -10.89
N ASP A 429 8.58 -18.27 -11.18
CA ASP A 429 9.19 -19.18 -10.19
C ASP A 429 8.34 -19.29 -8.90
N GLY A 430 7.03 -19.38 -9.03
CA GLY A 430 6.07 -19.43 -7.92
C GLY A 430 5.86 -18.10 -7.20
N LEU A 431 6.50 -17.02 -7.62
CA LEU A 431 6.36 -15.70 -7.02
C LEU A 431 5.48 -14.78 -7.87
N PRO A 432 4.60 -13.97 -7.25
CA PRO A 432 3.86 -12.96 -7.98
C PRO A 432 4.76 -11.82 -8.46
N MET A 433 4.38 -11.27 -9.61
CA MET A 433 4.87 -10.01 -10.12
C MET A 433 3.71 -9.03 -10.20
N GLY A 434 3.98 -7.73 -10.07
CA GLY A 434 2.97 -6.71 -10.18
C GLY A 434 3.24 -5.73 -11.32
N VAL A 435 2.16 -5.26 -11.93
CA VAL A 435 2.18 -4.11 -12.84
C VAL A 435 1.47 -2.93 -12.19
N THR A 436 1.95 -1.73 -12.46
CA THR A 436 1.32 -0.50 -11.98
C THR A 436 0.58 0.18 -13.12
N LEU A 437 -0.72 0.39 -12.92
CA LEU A 437 -1.55 1.25 -13.75
C LEU A 437 -1.49 2.66 -13.15
N VAL A 438 -1.16 3.65 -13.96
CA VAL A 438 -1.08 5.06 -13.55
C VAL A 438 -2.09 5.87 -14.32
N GLY A 439 -2.87 6.68 -13.60
CA GLY A 439 -3.93 7.51 -14.16
C GLY A 439 -3.58 9.00 -14.24
N ARG A 440 -4.51 9.76 -14.78
CA ARG A 440 -4.51 11.22 -14.71
C ARG A 440 -4.67 11.68 -13.24
N PRO A 441 -4.29 12.90 -12.89
CA PRO A 441 -4.62 13.45 -11.58
C PRO A 441 -6.11 13.32 -11.26
N HIS A 442 -6.44 12.91 -10.05
CA HIS A 442 -7.79 12.73 -9.52
C HIS A 442 -8.66 11.63 -10.17
N ASP A 443 -8.08 10.78 -11.03
CA ASP A 443 -8.81 9.77 -11.79
C ASP A 443 -8.56 8.33 -11.27
N GLU A 444 -8.79 8.13 -9.98
CA GLU A 444 -8.81 6.78 -9.39
C GLU A 444 -9.92 5.90 -10.00
N SER A 445 -11.04 6.50 -10.39
CA SER A 445 -12.20 5.78 -10.92
C SER A 445 -11.88 5.00 -12.20
N THR A 446 -11.18 5.61 -13.15
CA THR A 446 -10.72 4.92 -14.38
C THR A 446 -9.75 3.79 -14.06
N LEU A 447 -8.81 4.02 -13.12
CA LEU A 447 -7.85 2.99 -12.70
C LEU A 447 -8.54 1.79 -12.03
N ILE A 448 -9.49 2.05 -11.15
CA ILE A 448 -10.27 1.02 -10.46
C ILE A 448 -11.11 0.23 -11.47
N SER A 449 -11.80 0.89 -12.40
CA SER A 449 -12.57 0.24 -13.44
C SER A 449 -11.71 -0.67 -14.34
N LEU A 450 -10.55 -0.19 -14.79
CA LEU A 450 -9.62 -0.96 -15.62
C LEU A 450 -9.00 -2.13 -14.86
N ALA A 451 -8.62 -1.91 -13.59
CA ALA A 451 -8.09 -2.94 -12.73
C ALA A 451 -9.12 -4.05 -12.44
N ALA A 452 -10.39 -3.70 -12.25
CA ALA A 452 -11.48 -4.67 -12.06
C ALA A 452 -11.73 -5.51 -13.33
N GLN A 453 -11.61 -4.91 -14.51
CA GLN A 453 -11.72 -5.62 -15.78
C GLN A 453 -10.53 -6.59 -15.97
N LEU A 454 -9.30 -6.17 -15.62
CA LEU A 454 -8.13 -7.05 -15.60
C LEU A 454 -8.28 -8.18 -14.57
N GLU A 455 -8.82 -7.89 -13.38
CA GLU A 455 -9.08 -8.88 -12.34
C GLU A 455 -9.99 -10.00 -12.83
N ALA A 456 -11.08 -9.64 -13.47
CA ALA A 456 -12.05 -10.60 -14.01
C ALA A 456 -11.44 -11.52 -15.08
N GLU A 457 -10.53 -11.02 -15.90
CA GLU A 457 -9.87 -11.80 -16.95
C GLU A 457 -8.71 -12.66 -16.44
N VAL A 458 -7.92 -12.12 -15.50
CA VAL A 458 -6.71 -12.78 -14.99
C VAL A 458 -7.00 -13.76 -13.85
N GLY A 459 -8.05 -13.52 -13.04
CA GLY A 459 -8.46 -14.39 -11.96
C GLY A 459 -7.47 -14.49 -10.81
N TRP A 460 -6.71 -13.43 -10.51
CA TRP A 460 -5.73 -13.48 -9.40
C TRP A 460 -6.33 -13.65 -8.01
N PRO A 461 -7.59 -13.29 -7.69
CA PRO A 461 -8.15 -13.54 -6.36
C PRO A 461 -8.19 -15.02 -5.96
N ASP A 462 -8.22 -15.92 -6.95
CA ASP A 462 -8.23 -17.37 -6.71
C ASP A 462 -6.85 -17.95 -6.38
N ARG A 463 -5.78 -17.15 -6.59
CA ARG A 463 -4.41 -17.56 -6.27
C ARG A 463 -4.15 -17.41 -4.78
N ARG A 464 -3.58 -18.45 -4.17
CA ARG A 464 -3.24 -18.48 -2.75
C ARG A 464 -1.77 -18.84 -2.56
N PRO A 465 -1.08 -18.18 -1.62
CA PRO A 465 0.28 -18.57 -1.27
C PRO A 465 0.28 -19.94 -0.58
N PRO A 466 1.37 -20.73 -0.70
CA PRO A 466 1.48 -22.07 -0.11
C PRO A 466 1.77 -22.05 1.40
N VAL A 467 1.62 -20.92 2.09
CA VAL A 467 1.82 -20.78 3.53
C VAL A 467 0.56 -21.22 4.27
N ASP A 468 0.65 -22.35 4.98
CA ASP A 468 -0.46 -22.86 5.80
C ASP A 468 0.04 -23.45 7.12
#